data_0b3bc67c934bbe164d95a0b1d8aa60e5
#
_entry.id   0b3bc67c934bbe164d95a0b1d8aa60e5
#
_cell.length_a   1.000
_cell.length_b   1.000
_cell.length_c   1.000
_cell.angle_alpha   90.00
_cell.angle_beta   90.00
_cell.angle_gamma   90.00
#
_symmetry.space_group_name_H-M   'P 1'
#
loop_
_entity.id
_entity.type
_entity.pdbx_description
1 polymer ?
#
loop_
_entity_poly.entity_id
_entity_poly.type
_entity_poly.pdbx_seq_one_letter_code
_entity_poly.pdbx_strand_id
1 'polypeptide(L)'
;MSAELAPNPETVAVSGPLSPQTVLSELGFDSLACADLTTAIEERFGVRLVDGDINETRTVADVAATVGRKMPERPRIPAGLGRFQQPIKAIAGWAFAWQARLRVEGAENVPPTGPVIIAANHRSMLDVPLLVIACPRRVTFMAKRELFADPIRSWGFHVLGGFPVRREMADVRAMDIGLAVLERGEVLGLYPEGTRSRSREMRPFLKGGAWLALKSGAPIVPAGISGTERSPAGHRLLIRKSVRIAFGNAIPVEPVNGARERRERAGELTDQLLEAITSLVS
;
A
#
# COMPACT_ATOMS: atom_id res chain seq x y z
N MET A 1 -39.83 5.12 4.71
CA MET A 1 -39.25 5.16 6.07
C MET A 1 -37.82 5.57 5.92
N SER A 2 -37.56 6.85 6.13
CA SER A 2 -36.26 7.48 5.98
C SER A 2 -35.41 7.18 7.23
N ALA A 3 -34.26 6.55 7.06
CA ALA A 3 -33.28 6.41 8.13
C ALA A 3 -32.52 7.74 8.26
N GLU A 4 -32.83 8.44 9.32
CA GLU A 4 -32.19 9.67 9.77
C GLU A 4 -30.76 9.34 10.22
N LEU A 5 -29.78 9.88 9.49
CA LEU A 5 -28.38 9.84 9.87
C LEU A 5 -28.19 10.62 11.18
N ALA A 6 -27.60 9.98 12.17
CA ALA A 6 -27.23 10.59 13.43
C ALA A 6 -26.30 11.80 13.20
N PRO A 7 -26.43 12.87 14.03
CA PRO A 7 -25.65 14.08 13.85
C PRO A 7 -24.15 13.83 14.07
N ASN A 8 -23.39 14.41 13.16
CA ASN A 8 -21.94 14.50 13.18
C ASN A 8 -21.44 15.08 14.53
N PRO A 9 -20.46 14.48 15.23
CA PRO A 9 -19.89 15.08 16.42
C PRO A 9 -19.35 16.44 16.07
N GLU A 10 -19.72 17.46 16.83
CA GLU A 10 -19.33 18.85 16.66
C GLU A 10 -17.81 18.94 16.51
N THR A 11 -17.40 19.33 15.33
CA THR A 11 -15.98 19.65 15.04
C THR A 11 -15.67 20.88 15.89
N VAL A 12 -14.91 20.71 16.97
CA VAL A 12 -14.36 21.84 17.72
C VAL A 12 -13.52 22.65 16.75
N ALA A 13 -14.05 23.77 16.31
CA ALA A 13 -13.37 24.71 15.42
C ALA A 13 -12.24 25.38 16.21
N VAL A 14 -11.04 24.81 16.09
CA VAL A 14 -9.85 25.43 16.69
C VAL A 14 -9.50 26.68 15.88
N SER A 15 -9.81 27.86 16.44
CA SER A 15 -9.55 29.15 15.86
C SER A 15 -8.10 29.56 16.17
N GLY A 16 -7.18 29.38 15.22
CA GLY A 16 -5.79 29.85 15.32
C GLY A 16 -4.73 28.78 15.05
N PRO A 17 -3.47 29.17 14.82
CA PRO A 17 -2.39 28.21 14.66
C PRO A 17 -2.15 27.47 15.97
N LEU A 18 -2.22 26.13 15.95
CA LEU A 18 -1.93 25.27 17.08
C LEU A 18 -0.47 25.46 17.52
N SER A 19 -0.26 26.03 18.72
CA SER A 19 1.06 26.06 19.34
C SER A 19 1.37 24.71 20.00
N PRO A 20 2.60 24.20 19.92
CA PRO A 20 3.02 23.02 20.67
C PRO A 20 2.80 23.14 22.19
N GLN A 21 2.80 24.35 22.72
CA GLN A 21 2.65 24.65 24.15
C GLN A 21 1.18 24.86 24.59
N THR A 22 0.23 24.88 23.65
CA THR A 22 -1.18 25.08 23.96
C THR A 22 -1.69 23.87 24.74
N VAL A 23 -2.35 24.10 25.87
CA VAL A 23 -2.95 23.07 26.72
C VAL A 23 -4.28 22.62 26.11
N LEU A 24 -4.60 21.32 26.20
CA LEU A 24 -5.82 20.78 25.59
C LEU A 24 -7.10 21.42 26.12
N SER A 25 -7.14 21.80 27.40
CA SER A 25 -8.29 22.54 27.99
C SER A 25 -8.50 23.91 27.34
N GLU A 26 -7.44 24.60 26.92
CA GLU A 26 -7.52 25.88 26.20
C GLU A 26 -8.12 25.72 24.79
N LEU A 27 -8.06 24.50 24.25
CA LEU A 27 -8.66 24.13 22.97
C LEU A 27 -10.09 23.60 23.13
N GLY A 28 -10.64 23.60 24.35
CA GLY A 28 -11.98 23.13 24.66
C GLY A 28 -12.08 21.62 24.88
N PHE A 29 -10.94 20.91 25.04
CA PHE A 29 -10.97 19.49 25.37
C PHE A 29 -11.29 19.32 26.87
N ASP A 30 -12.42 18.72 27.15
CA ASP A 30 -12.78 18.15 28.46
C ASP A 30 -12.36 16.67 28.55
N SER A 31 -12.67 16.03 29.67
CA SER A 31 -12.34 14.62 29.89
C SER A 31 -12.96 13.69 28.84
N LEU A 32 -14.16 13.98 28.35
CA LEU A 32 -14.82 13.18 27.31
C LEU A 32 -14.15 13.37 25.95
N ALA A 33 -13.88 14.61 25.57
CA ALA A 33 -13.16 14.92 24.35
C ALA A 33 -11.72 14.37 24.35
N CYS A 34 -11.07 14.30 25.51
CA CYS A 34 -9.77 13.62 25.67
C CYS A 34 -9.88 12.10 25.49
N ALA A 35 -10.97 11.46 25.93
CA ALA A 35 -11.20 10.04 25.69
C ALA A 35 -11.44 9.75 24.19
N ASP A 36 -12.22 10.59 23.51
CA ASP A 36 -12.42 10.51 22.06
C ASP A 36 -11.12 10.71 21.29
N LEU A 37 -10.31 11.71 21.70
CA LEU A 37 -8.99 11.94 21.15
C LEU A 37 -8.06 10.74 21.35
N THR A 38 -8.09 10.11 22.52
CA THR A 38 -7.34 8.90 22.84
C THR A 38 -7.70 7.79 21.87
N THR A 39 -9.00 7.50 21.71
CA THR A 39 -9.52 6.49 20.77
C THR A 39 -9.11 6.79 19.34
N ALA A 40 -9.27 8.03 18.89
CA ALA A 40 -8.90 8.45 17.55
C ALA A 40 -7.38 8.29 17.27
N ILE A 41 -6.55 8.59 18.29
CA ILE A 41 -5.09 8.40 18.19
C ILE A 41 -4.73 6.91 18.15
N GLU A 42 -5.35 6.08 19.00
CA GLU A 42 -5.14 4.63 19.00
C GLU A 42 -5.49 4.00 17.66
N GLU A 43 -6.65 4.37 17.11
CA GLU A 43 -7.09 3.91 15.80
C GLU A 43 -6.18 4.42 14.67
N ARG A 44 -5.78 5.69 14.74
CA ARG A 44 -5.01 6.35 13.69
C ARG A 44 -3.56 5.90 13.63
N PHE A 45 -2.94 5.70 14.79
CA PHE A 45 -1.49 5.43 14.91
C PHE A 45 -1.18 4.00 15.35
N GLY A 46 -2.20 3.18 15.68
CA GLY A 46 -2.01 1.79 16.13
C GLY A 46 -1.22 1.68 17.43
N VAL A 47 -1.22 2.75 18.22
CA VAL A 47 -0.62 2.80 19.56
C VAL A 47 -1.65 2.35 20.61
N ARG A 48 -1.18 1.91 21.76
CA ARG A 48 -2.05 1.67 22.91
C ARG A 48 -1.73 2.71 23.98
N LEU A 49 -2.70 3.56 24.28
CA LEU A 49 -2.63 4.57 25.31
C LEU A 49 -3.23 4.02 26.61
N VAL A 50 -2.76 4.49 27.74
CA VAL A 50 -3.32 4.16 29.05
C VAL A 50 -3.93 5.41 29.69
N ASP A 51 -4.78 5.20 30.69
CA ASP A 51 -5.41 6.30 31.40
C ASP A 51 -4.37 7.31 31.91
N GLY A 52 -4.59 8.60 31.62
CA GLY A 52 -3.69 9.68 31.98
C GLY A 52 -2.59 10.01 30.94
N ASP A 53 -2.42 9.24 29.89
CA ASP A 53 -1.52 9.60 28.78
C ASP A 53 -1.97 10.89 28.08
N ILE A 54 -3.29 11.04 27.94
CA ILE A 54 -3.95 12.22 27.38
C ILE A 54 -4.99 12.69 28.40
N ASN A 55 -4.89 13.93 28.81
CA ASN A 55 -5.86 14.61 29.64
C ASN A 55 -5.85 16.11 29.35
N GLU A 56 -6.82 16.83 29.87
CA GLU A 56 -7.06 18.25 29.63
C GLU A 56 -5.90 19.17 30.05
N THR A 57 -5.00 18.72 30.93
CA THR A 57 -3.82 19.50 31.39
C THR A 57 -2.58 19.29 30.52
N ARG A 58 -2.63 18.37 29.56
CA ARG A 58 -1.52 18.12 28.64
C ARG A 58 -1.45 19.15 27.52
N THR A 59 -0.24 19.51 27.14
CA THR A 59 0.00 20.33 25.95
C THR A 59 -0.06 19.47 24.68
N VAL A 60 -0.27 20.11 23.54
CA VAL A 60 -0.18 19.45 22.23
C VAL A 60 1.18 18.76 22.06
N ALA A 61 2.27 19.37 22.55
CA ALA A 61 3.61 18.76 22.54
C ALA A 61 3.70 17.51 23.42
N ASP A 62 3.08 17.50 24.60
CA ASP A 62 3.06 16.34 25.50
C ASP A 62 2.34 15.15 24.85
N VAL A 63 1.19 15.41 24.24
CA VAL A 63 0.44 14.39 23.50
C VAL A 63 1.29 13.85 22.34
N ALA A 64 1.87 14.72 21.53
CA ALA A 64 2.72 14.32 20.42
C ALA A 64 3.95 13.51 20.89
N ALA A 65 4.60 13.91 22.00
CA ALA A 65 5.72 13.19 22.58
C ALA A 65 5.31 11.83 23.15
N THR A 66 4.12 11.73 23.79
CA THR A 66 3.59 10.48 24.32
C THR A 66 3.23 9.50 23.21
N VAL A 67 2.55 9.96 22.18
CA VAL A 67 2.27 9.18 20.97
C VAL A 67 3.56 8.75 20.31
N GLY A 68 4.52 9.65 20.12
CA GLY A 68 5.83 9.36 19.52
C GLY A 68 6.62 8.29 20.28
N ARG A 69 6.61 8.31 21.64
CA ARG A 69 7.26 7.27 22.46
C ARG A 69 6.55 5.90 22.35
N LYS A 70 5.24 5.91 22.18
CA LYS A 70 4.42 4.69 22.07
C LYS A 70 4.22 4.22 20.65
N MET A 71 4.56 5.06 19.66
CA MET A 71 4.63 4.59 18.28
C MET A 71 5.65 3.46 18.20
N PRO A 72 5.25 2.31 17.65
CA PRO A 72 6.23 1.27 17.39
C PRO A 72 7.35 1.88 16.55
N GLU A 73 8.59 1.51 16.87
CA GLU A 73 9.74 1.87 16.02
C GLU A 73 9.35 1.69 14.56
N ARG A 74 9.73 2.66 13.70
CA ARG A 74 9.44 2.58 12.25
C ARG A 74 9.67 1.15 11.80
N PRO A 75 8.67 0.49 11.20
CA PRO A 75 8.79 -0.91 10.88
C PRO A 75 10.01 -1.09 9.99
N ARG A 76 11.00 -1.79 10.53
CA ARG A 76 12.23 -2.10 9.80
C ARG A 76 11.83 -3.01 8.64
N ILE A 77 12.13 -2.57 7.42
CA ILE A 77 12.03 -3.47 6.27
C ILE A 77 12.92 -4.68 6.62
N PRO A 78 12.38 -5.91 6.61
CA PRO A 78 13.18 -7.08 6.97
C PRO A 78 14.46 -7.11 6.15
N ALA A 79 15.60 -7.24 6.84
CA ALA A 79 16.91 -7.28 6.19
C ALA A 79 16.95 -8.46 5.20
N GLY A 80 17.38 -8.20 3.97
CA GLY A 80 17.47 -9.23 2.93
C GLY A 80 16.16 -9.53 2.21
N LEU A 81 15.09 -8.76 2.44
CA LEU A 81 13.85 -8.90 1.69
C LEU A 81 14.12 -8.83 0.18
N GLY A 82 13.66 -9.84 -0.55
CA GLY A 82 13.91 -9.92 -1.99
C GLY A 82 15.38 -10.14 -2.39
N ARG A 83 16.28 -10.46 -1.44
CA ARG A 83 17.71 -10.69 -1.71
C ARG A 83 17.98 -11.71 -2.81
N PHE A 84 17.13 -12.72 -2.89
CA PHE A 84 17.25 -13.80 -3.85
C PHE A 84 16.41 -13.59 -5.11
N GLN A 85 15.75 -12.44 -5.29
CA GLN A 85 14.94 -12.20 -6.48
C GLN A 85 15.77 -12.31 -7.77
N GLN A 86 16.98 -11.78 -7.81
CA GLN A 86 17.80 -11.82 -9.02
C GLN A 86 18.17 -13.25 -9.44
N PRO A 87 18.75 -14.12 -8.57
CA PRO A 87 19.00 -15.50 -8.95
C PRO A 87 17.71 -16.29 -9.26
N ILE A 88 16.62 -16.02 -8.54
CA ILE A 88 15.33 -16.68 -8.82
C ILE A 88 14.79 -16.23 -10.19
N LYS A 89 14.92 -14.95 -10.55
CA LYS A 89 14.56 -14.48 -11.90
C LYS A 89 15.32 -15.21 -13.01
N ALA A 90 16.60 -15.44 -12.80
CA ALA A 90 17.42 -16.13 -13.80
C ALA A 90 16.96 -17.58 -13.99
N ILE A 91 16.68 -18.29 -12.89
CA ILE A 91 16.30 -19.72 -12.93
C ILE A 91 14.82 -19.89 -13.26
N ALA A 92 13.93 -19.24 -12.50
CA ALA A 92 12.49 -19.38 -12.66
C ALA A 92 11.98 -18.65 -13.91
N GLY A 93 12.62 -17.54 -14.29
CA GLY A 93 12.29 -16.79 -15.50
C GLY A 93 12.46 -17.65 -16.75
N TRP A 94 13.53 -18.42 -16.83
CA TRP A 94 13.76 -19.36 -17.95
C TRP A 94 12.69 -20.47 -17.97
N ALA A 95 12.41 -21.09 -16.83
CA ALA A 95 11.40 -22.15 -16.74
C ALA A 95 9.98 -21.63 -17.04
N PHE A 96 9.62 -20.47 -16.51
CA PHE A 96 8.32 -19.83 -16.78
C PHE A 96 8.20 -19.30 -18.22
N ALA A 97 9.24 -18.68 -18.76
CA ALA A 97 9.25 -18.23 -20.15
C ALA A 97 9.03 -19.38 -21.12
N TRP A 98 9.63 -20.56 -20.85
CA TRP A 98 9.45 -21.76 -21.65
C TRP A 98 8.06 -22.37 -21.47
N GLN A 99 7.54 -22.46 -20.26
CA GLN A 99 6.29 -23.16 -19.95
C GLN A 99 5.03 -22.29 -20.15
N ALA A 100 5.10 -21.00 -19.87
CA ALA A 100 3.96 -20.08 -19.91
C ALA A 100 4.00 -19.08 -21.08
N ARG A 101 4.99 -19.16 -21.99
CA ARG A 101 5.19 -18.17 -23.07
C ARG A 101 5.00 -16.74 -22.56
N LEU A 102 5.73 -16.40 -21.51
CA LEU A 102 5.67 -15.07 -20.90
C LEU A 102 6.14 -14.02 -21.91
N ARG A 103 5.26 -13.06 -22.19
CA ARG A 103 5.58 -11.86 -22.97
C ARG A 103 5.65 -10.67 -22.04
N VAL A 104 6.75 -9.96 -22.06
CA VAL A 104 6.95 -8.74 -21.26
C VAL A 104 7.09 -7.58 -22.25
N GLU A 105 6.30 -6.53 -22.03
CA GLU A 105 6.27 -5.33 -22.88
C GLU A 105 6.43 -4.10 -21.98
N GLY A 106 7.10 -3.06 -22.48
CA GLY A 106 7.25 -1.78 -21.77
C GLY A 106 8.10 -1.85 -20.51
N ALA A 107 8.96 -2.85 -20.34
CA ALA A 107 9.83 -2.95 -19.15
C ALA A 107 10.79 -1.74 -19.03
N GLU A 108 11.09 -1.09 -20.12
CA GLU A 108 11.85 0.18 -20.21
C GLU A 108 11.14 1.36 -19.59
N ASN A 109 9.80 1.31 -19.42
CA ASN A 109 9.02 2.34 -18.73
C ASN A 109 9.23 2.34 -17.22
N VAL A 110 9.86 1.28 -16.67
CA VAL A 110 10.23 1.25 -15.25
C VAL A 110 11.51 2.06 -15.05
N PRO A 111 11.49 3.19 -14.31
CA PRO A 111 12.67 3.98 -14.06
C PRO A 111 13.84 3.13 -13.54
N PRO A 112 15.05 3.25 -14.09
CA PRO A 112 16.19 2.39 -13.72
C PRO A 112 16.68 2.63 -12.30
N THR A 113 16.43 3.82 -11.75
CA THR A 113 16.82 4.25 -10.40
C THR A 113 15.71 5.07 -9.74
N GLY A 114 15.85 5.36 -8.46
CA GLY A 114 14.90 6.16 -7.70
C GLY A 114 13.66 5.36 -7.26
N PRO A 115 12.80 5.99 -6.44
CA PRO A 115 11.56 5.37 -5.99
C PRO A 115 10.57 5.20 -7.13
N VAL A 116 9.85 4.09 -7.15
CA VAL A 116 8.75 3.86 -8.09
C VAL A 116 7.72 2.93 -7.48
N ILE A 117 6.46 3.19 -7.77
CA ILE A 117 5.34 2.31 -7.43
C ILE A 117 4.94 1.58 -8.70
N ILE A 118 4.93 0.24 -8.68
CA ILE A 118 4.31 -0.57 -9.73
C ILE A 118 2.92 -0.99 -9.25
N ALA A 119 1.90 -0.56 -9.94
CA ALA A 119 0.52 -0.92 -9.63
C ALA A 119 -0.04 -1.83 -10.72
N ALA A 120 -0.50 -3.03 -10.33
CA ALA A 120 -0.99 -4.04 -11.27
C ALA A 120 -2.39 -4.55 -10.91
N ASN A 121 -3.14 -5.04 -11.90
CA ASN A 121 -4.35 -5.81 -11.65
C ASN A 121 -4.01 -7.17 -11.01
N HIS A 122 -4.96 -7.76 -10.26
CA HIS A 122 -4.72 -8.98 -9.49
C HIS A 122 -5.79 -10.05 -9.71
N ARG A 123 -5.47 -11.08 -10.48
CA ARG A 123 -6.40 -12.17 -10.81
C ARG A 123 -5.93 -13.54 -10.32
N SER A 124 -4.61 -13.71 -10.10
CA SER A 124 -4.02 -14.98 -9.74
C SER A 124 -2.95 -14.83 -8.65
N MET A 125 -2.68 -15.90 -7.92
CA MET A 125 -1.50 -15.94 -7.03
C MET A 125 -0.18 -15.89 -7.81
N LEU A 126 -0.21 -16.23 -9.10
CA LEU A 126 0.95 -16.21 -9.98
C LEU A 126 1.33 -14.80 -10.44
N ASP A 127 0.44 -13.82 -10.27
CA ASP A 127 0.72 -12.44 -10.68
C ASP A 127 1.94 -11.88 -9.95
N VAL A 128 2.10 -12.18 -8.65
CA VAL A 128 3.25 -11.71 -7.86
C VAL A 128 4.57 -12.25 -8.38
N PRO A 129 4.82 -13.58 -8.47
CA PRO A 129 6.09 -14.08 -9.00
C PRO A 129 6.32 -13.69 -10.45
N LEU A 130 5.27 -13.60 -11.27
CA LEU A 130 5.40 -13.20 -12.67
C LEU A 130 5.80 -11.73 -12.80
N LEU A 131 5.21 -10.84 -12.01
CA LEU A 131 5.59 -9.44 -11.99
C LEU A 131 7.03 -9.25 -11.47
N VAL A 132 7.45 -10.02 -10.46
CA VAL A 132 8.84 -10.05 -9.99
C VAL A 132 9.78 -10.47 -11.12
N ILE A 133 9.43 -11.48 -11.90
CA ILE A 133 10.23 -11.96 -13.04
C ILE A 133 10.30 -10.89 -14.15
N ALA A 134 9.17 -10.27 -14.48
CA ALA A 134 9.05 -9.30 -15.57
C ALA A 134 9.71 -7.94 -15.25
N CYS A 135 9.67 -7.51 -13.99
CA CYS A 135 10.21 -6.21 -13.62
C CYS A 135 11.75 -6.20 -13.68
N PRO A 136 12.41 -5.21 -14.33
CA PRO A 136 13.86 -5.14 -14.42
C PRO A 136 14.55 -4.91 -13.08
N ARG A 137 13.82 -4.36 -12.11
CA ARG A 137 14.32 -4.03 -10.77
C ARG A 137 13.82 -5.00 -9.72
N ARG A 138 14.41 -4.93 -8.50
CA ARG A 138 13.90 -5.65 -7.33
C ARG A 138 12.61 -4.98 -6.88
N VAL A 139 11.58 -5.78 -6.61
CA VAL A 139 10.26 -5.30 -6.20
C VAL A 139 9.95 -5.77 -4.78
N THR A 140 9.47 -4.88 -3.94
CA THR A 140 8.97 -5.17 -2.59
C THR A 140 7.45 -5.06 -2.61
N PHE A 141 6.75 -6.09 -2.07
CA PHE A 141 5.29 -6.19 -2.16
C PHE A 141 4.61 -6.16 -0.80
N MET A 142 3.44 -5.53 -0.76
CA MET A 142 2.50 -5.69 0.34
C MET A 142 1.71 -6.99 0.20
N ALA A 143 1.86 -7.91 1.14
CA ALA A 143 1.18 -9.19 1.11
C ALA A 143 0.37 -9.44 2.39
N LYS A 144 -0.78 -10.10 2.27
CA LYS A 144 -1.69 -10.39 3.39
C LYS A 144 -0.95 -11.15 4.51
N ARG A 145 -1.07 -10.71 5.78
CA ARG A 145 -0.37 -11.28 6.93
C ARG A 145 -0.57 -12.80 7.07
N GLU A 146 -1.75 -13.30 6.77
CA GLU A 146 -2.07 -14.72 6.89
C GLU A 146 -1.26 -15.61 5.91
N LEU A 147 -0.69 -15.02 4.86
CA LEU A 147 0.21 -15.73 3.96
C LEU A 147 1.56 -16.06 4.61
N PHE A 148 1.88 -15.41 5.72
CA PHE A 148 3.11 -15.59 6.50
C PHE A 148 2.91 -16.50 7.72
N ALA A 149 1.72 -17.06 7.94
CA ALA A 149 1.43 -17.92 9.07
C ALA A 149 2.18 -19.27 9.00
N ASP A 150 2.47 -19.77 7.80
CA ASP A 150 3.24 -20.97 7.57
C ASP A 150 4.72 -20.63 7.31
N PRO A 151 5.70 -21.27 7.98
CA PRO A 151 7.12 -20.93 7.84
C PRO A 151 7.65 -21.06 6.40
N ILE A 152 7.22 -22.09 5.65
CA ILE A 152 7.68 -22.31 4.28
C ILE A 152 7.11 -21.25 3.35
N ARG A 153 5.82 -20.95 3.49
CA ARG A 153 5.19 -19.87 2.72
C ARG A 153 5.77 -18.51 3.09
N SER A 154 5.99 -18.26 4.39
CA SER A 154 6.63 -17.04 4.89
C SER A 154 7.99 -16.84 4.25
N TRP A 155 8.83 -17.88 4.25
CA TRP A 155 10.12 -17.85 3.57
C TRP A 155 9.98 -17.52 2.09
N GLY A 156 9.07 -18.20 1.37
CA GLY A 156 8.81 -17.96 -0.05
C GLY A 156 8.37 -16.51 -0.34
N PHE A 157 7.46 -15.96 0.48
CA PHE A 157 7.02 -14.56 0.33
C PHE A 157 8.15 -13.58 0.62
N HIS A 158 8.97 -13.81 1.66
CA HIS A 158 10.14 -12.95 1.94
C HIS A 158 11.16 -12.99 0.80
N VAL A 159 11.41 -14.16 0.24
CA VAL A 159 12.30 -14.32 -0.92
C VAL A 159 11.79 -13.55 -2.14
N LEU A 160 10.47 -13.54 -2.35
CA LEU A 160 9.82 -12.76 -3.41
C LEU A 160 9.71 -11.26 -3.08
N GLY A 161 10.17 -10.82 -1.90
CA GLY A 161 10.09 -9.42 -1.48
C GLY A 161 8.78 -9.01 -0.84
N GLY A 162 7.96 -9.99 -0.41
CA GLY A 162 6.70 -9.73 0.29
C GLY A 162 6.90 -9.36 1.75
N PHE A 163 6.19 -8.36 2.23
CA PHE A 163 6.08 -8.05 3.66
C PHE A 163 4.61 -8.08 4.12
N PRO A 164 4.37 -8.50 5.39
CA PRO A 164 3.02 -8.71 5.88
C PRO A 164 2.28 -7.41 6.16
N VAL A 165 1.02 -7.33 5.73
CA VAL A 165 0.09 -6.23 6.03
C VAL A 165 -1.25 -6.75 6.54
N ARG A 166 -1.90 -6.02 7.45
CA ARG A 166 -3.27 -6.27 7.90
C ARG A 166 -4.22 -5.47 7.01
N ARG A 167 -5.11 -6.15 6.29
CA ARG A 167 -6.03 -5.48 5.33
C ARG A 167 -7.34 -5.01 5.97
N GLU A 168 -7.65 -5.47 7.16
CA GLU A 168 -8.94 -5.25 7.84
C GLU A 168 -9.02 -3.90 8.57
N MET A 169 -7.89 -3.26 8.76
CA MET A 169 -7.77 -1.90 9.29
C MET A 169 -6.91 -1.08 8.32
N ALA A 170 -7.09 0.25 8.31
CA ALA A 170 -6.13 1.12 7.65
C ALA A 170 -4.75 0.87 8.28
N ASP A 171 -3.98 -0.08 7.71
CA ASP A 171 -2.72 -0.53 8.30
C ASP A 171 -1.67 0.56 8.11
N VAL A 172 -1.62 1.46 9.09
CA VAL A 172 -0.65 2.56 9.14
C VAL A 172 0.78 2.00 9.02
N ARG A 173 1.04 0.83 9.63
CA ARG A 173 2.35 0.18 9.52
C ARG A 173 2.67 -0.24 8.10
N ALA A 174 1.69 -0.73 7.35
CA ALA A 174 1.88 -1.08 5.95
C ALA A 174 2.21 0.15 5.10
N MET A 175 1.55 1.26 5.38
CA MET A 175 1.83 2.53 4.70
C MET A 175 3.23 3.05 5.05
N ASP A 176 3.64 2.96 6.32
CA ASP A 176 4.99 3.35 6.77
C ASP A 176 6.08 2.48 6.15
N ILE A 177 5.87 1.16 6.05
CA ILE A 177 6.81 0.27 5.34
C ILE A 177 6.88 0.65 3.86
N GLY A 178 5.73 0.90 3.23
CA GLY A 178 5.67 1.36 1.84
C GLY A 178 6.47 2.65 1.63
N LEU A 179 6.30 3.64 2.50
CA LEU A 179 7.09 4.88 2.46
C LEU A 179 8.58 4.60 2.66
N ALA A 180 8.96 3.76 3.63
CA ALA A 180 10.35 3.42 3.88
C ALA A 180 11.01 2.69 2.69
N VAL A 181 10.27 1.89 1.92
CA VAL A 181 10.74 1.29 0.66
C VAL A 181 11.03 2.38 -0.37
N LEU A 182 10.10 3.32 -0.53
CA LEU A 182 10.24 4.42 -1.48
C LEU A 182 11.36 5.40 -1.09
N GLU A 183 11.52 5.73 0.20
CA GLU A 183 12.61 6.56 0.73
C GLU A 183 14.00 5.96 0.44
N ARG A 184 14.12 4.64 0.28
CA ARG A 184 15.36 3.97 -0.14
C ARG A 184 15.59 4.00 -1.64
N GLY A 185 14.70 4.61 -2.41
CA GLY A 185 14.75 4.58 -3.86
C GLY A 185 14.44 3.21 -4.47
N GLU A 186 13.72 2.35 -3.73
CA GLU A 186 13.35 1.00 -4.15
C GLU A 186 11.99 0.97 -4.86
N VAL A 187 11.64 -0.18 -5.45
CA VAL A 187 10.37 -0.39 -6.13
C VAL A 187 9.35 -0.99 -5.16
N LEU A 188 8.22 -0.33 -5.01
CA LEU A 188 7.07 -0.83 -4.28
C LEU A 188 6.03 -1.40 -5.26
N GLY A 189 5.78 -2.71 -5.19
CA GLY A 189 4.70 -3.35 -5.93
C GLY A 189 3.41 -3.40 -5.11
N LEU A 190 2.30 -3.05 -5.72
CA LEU A 190 0.99 -3.13 -5.08
C LEU A 190 -0.09 -3.55 -6.09
N TYR A 191 -1.16 -4.08 -5.53
CA TYR A 191 -2.37 -4.43 -6.26
C TYR A 191 -3.51 -3.56 -5.72
N PRO A 192 -3.90 -2.49 -6.43
CA PRO A 192 -4.84 -1.50 -5.90
C PRO A 192 -6.24 -2.07 -5.64
N GLU A 193 -6.61 -3.19 -6.25
CA GLU A 193 -7.84 -3.93 -5.95
C GLU A 193 -7.90 -4.47 -4.50
N GLY A 194 -6.78 -4.49 -3.79
CA GLY A 194 -6.66 -4.99 -2.42
C GLY A 194 -6.87 -6.50 -2.25
N THR A 195 -7.46 -7.17 -3.24
CA THR A 195 -7.68 -8.62 -3.27
C THR A 195 -7.75 -9.10 -4.70
N ARG A 196 -7.71 -10.42 -4.92
CA ARG A 196 -7.84 -10.99 -6.27
C ARG A 196 -9.25 -10.83 -6.80
N SER A 197 -9.37 -10.31 -8.01
CA SER A 197 -10.63 -10.30 -8.74
C SER A 197 -10.93 -11.71 -9.25
N ARG A 198 -12.17 -12.18 -9.02
CA ARG A 198 -12.66 -13.47 -9.52
C ARG A 198 -13.43 -13.35 -10.83
N SER A 199 -13.82 -12.14 -11.18
CA SER A 199 -14.51 -11.79 -12.43
C SER A 199 -13.53 -11.25 -13.48
N ARG A 200 -14.01 -11.07 -14.71
CA ARG A 200 -13.25 -10.39 -15.77
C ARG A 200 -13.11 -8.89 -15.49
N GLU A 201 -14.03 -8.33 -14.74
CA GLU A 201 -14.02 -6.92 -14.38
C GLU A 201 -13.04 -6.67 -13.23
N MET A 202 -12.32 -5.56 -13.28
CA MET A 202 -11.49 -5.09 -12.18
C MET A 202 -12.38 -4.57 -11.05
N ARG A 203 -11.93 -4.80 -9.84
CA ARG A 203 -12.59 -4.25 -8.65
C ARG A 203 -12.25 -2.76 -8.52
N PRO A 204 -13.08 -1.99 -7.81
CA PRO A 204 -12.73 -0.62 -7.47
C PRO A 204 -11.37 -0.55 -6.78
N PHE A 205 -10.55 0.42 -7.15
CA PHE A 205 -9.22 0.58 -6.63
C PHE A 205 -9.23 1.30 -5.29
N LEU A 206 -8.38 0.83 -4.38
CA LEU A 206 -8.11 1.46 -3.09
C LEU A 206 -7.14 2.64 -3.29
N LYS A 207 -7.41 3.75 -2.62
CA LYS A 207 -6.63 5.00 -2.72
C LYS A 207 -5.24 4.94 -2.06
N GLY A 208 -4.89 3.84 -1.38
CA GLY A 208 -3.64 3.71 -0.64
C GLY A 208 -2.38 3.85 -1.50
N GLY A 209 -2.38 3.28 -2.71
CA GLY A 209 -1.27 3.42 -3.65
C GLY A 209 -1.06 4.85 -4.13
N ALA A 210 -2.14 5.52 -4.49
CA ALA A 210 -2.13 6.94 -4.87
C ALA A 210 -1.69 7.85 -3.71
N TRP A 211 -2.14 7.54 -2.49
CA TRP A 211 -1.71 8.27 -1.29
C TRP A 211 -0.20 8.14 -1.05
N LEU A 212 0.36 6.94 -1.21
CA LEU A 212 1.81 6.69 -1.10
C LEU A 212 2.60 7.50 -2.14
N ALA A 213 2.13 7.50 -3.40
CA ALA A 213 2.73 8.27 -4.47
C ALA A 213 2.74 9.77 -4.15
N LEU A 214 1.58 10.33 -3.78
CA LEU A 214 1.43 11.75 -3.42
C LEU A 214 2.21 12.15 -2.16
N LYS A 215 2.47 11.22 -1.24
CA LYS A 215 3.27 11.47 -0.05
C LYS A 215 4.76 11.43 -0.33
N SER A 216 5.21 10.55 -1.21
CA SER A 216 6.63 10.30 -1.51
C SER A 216 7.15 11.03 -2.75
N GLY A 217 6.26 11.47 -3.65
CA GLY A 217 6.63 11.96 -5.00
C GLY A 217 7.07 10.84 -5.94
N ALA A 218 6.89 9.57 -5.57
CA ALA A 218 7.26 8.45 -6.42
C ALA A 218 6.29 8.32 -7.61
N PRO A 219 6.78 8.21 -8.86
CA PRO A 219 5.93 7.95 -10.01
C PRO A 219 5.27 6.58 -9.90
N ILE A 220 4.10 6.44 -10.54
CA ILE A 220 3.39 5.15 -10.63
C ILE A 220 3.54 4.60 -12.03
N VAL A 221 4.04 3.36 -12.15
CA VAL A 221 4.04 2.60 -13.41
C VAL A 221 2.85 1.64 -13.37
N PRO A 222 1.81 1.85 -14.19
CA PRO A 222 0.71 0.92 -14.31
C PRO A 222 1.19 -0.37 -14.99
N ALA A 223 0.73 -1.52 -14.53
CA ALA A 223 1.07 -2.80 -15.14
C ALA A 223 -0.19 -3.64 -15.39
N GLY A 224 -0.36 -4.09 -16.63
CA GLY A 224 -1.43 -4.99 -17.03
C GLY A 224 -0.96 -6.43 -17.07
N ILE A 225 -1.63 -7.34 -16.33
CA ILE A 225 -1.34 -8.77 -16.33
C ILE A 225 -2.55 -9.50 -16.94
N SER A 226 -2.33 -10.29 -17.98
CA SER A 226 -3.34 -11.10 -18.64
C SER A 226 -2.86 -12.53 -18.87
N GLY A 227 -3.78 -13.49 -18.99
CA GLY A 227 -3.51 -14.91 -19.18
C GLY A 227 -3.27 -15.70 -17.89
N THR A 228 -3.36 -15.06 -16.72
CA THR A 228 -3.23 -15.71 -15.41
C THR A 228 -4.57 -16.12 -14.80
N GLU A 229 -5.68 -15.77 -15.44
CA GLU A 229 -7.03 -16.05 -14.97
C GLU A 229 -7.25 -17.55 -14.77
N ARG A 230 -7.97 -17.89 -13.71
CA ARG A 230 -8.36 -19.27 -13.45
C ARG A 230 -9.20 -19.82 -14.61
N SER A 231 -8.79 -20.95 -15.16
CA SER A 231 -9.68 -21.77 -15.96
C SER A 231 -10.86 -22.23 -15.09
N PRO A 232 -12.10 -22.28 -15.60
CA PRO A 232 -13.26 -22.82 -14.88
C PRO A 232 -13.07 -24.25 -14.37
N ALA A 233 -12.11 -24.98 -14.92
CA ALA A 233 -11.79 -26.37 -14.58
C ALA A 233 -10.81 -26.54 -13.39
N GLY A 234 -10.60 -25.53 -12.54
CA GLY A 234 -9.75 -25.62 -11.33
C GLY A 234 -8.27 -25.82 -11.64
N HIS A 235 -7.45 -25.64 -10.68
CA HIS A 235 -5.98 -25.83 -10.49
C HIS A 235 -5.07 -26.42 -11.61
N ARG A 236 -5.46 -26.41 -12.87
CA ARG A 236 -4.51 -26.77 -13.92
C ARG A 236 -3.51 -25.63 -14.09
N LEU A 237 -2.32 -25.87 -13.59
CA LEU A 237 -1.10 -25.09 -13.79
C LEU A 237 -1.05 -24.56 -15.23
N LEU A 238 -0.46 -23.38 -15.42
CA LEU A 238 -0.22 -22.60 -16.64
C LEU A 238 0.32 -23.38 -17.87
N ILE A 239 0.06 -24.67 -17.97
CA ILE A 239 0.56 -25.48 -19.07
C ILE A 239 -0.07 -24.98 -20.38
N ARG A 240 0.76 -24.24 -21.14
CA ARG A 240 0.49 -23.71 -22.49
C ARG A 240 -0.43 -22.46 -22.59
N LYS A 241 -0.63 -21.66 -21.54
CA LYS A 241 -1.26 -20.36 -21.69
C LYS A 241 -0.21 -19.27 -21.95
N SER A 242 -0.47 -18.41 -22.92
CA SER A 242 0.32 -17.21 -23.11
C SER A 242 0.00 -16.23 -21.96
N VAL A 243 1.01 -15.83 -21.20
CA VAL A 243 0.88 -14.76 -20.18
C VAL A 243 1.54 -13.51 -20.74
N ARG A 244 0.84 -12.40 -20.62
CA ARG A 244 1.38 -11.09 -21.03
C ARG A 244 1.44 -10.19 -19.81
N ILE A 245 2.56 -9.50 -19.63
CA ILE A 245 2.74 -8.42 -18.66
C ILE A 245 3.17 -7.18 -19.44
N ALA A 246 2.37 -6.14 -19.36
CA ALA A 246 2.66 -4.88 -20.04
C ALA A 246 2.82 -3.77 -18.98
N PHE A 247 3.96 -3.09 -19.00
CA PHE A 247 4.21 -1.90 -18.20
C PHE A 247 3.86 -0.67 -19.06
N GLY A 248 2.90 0.13 -18.58
CA GLY A 248 2.54 1.39 -19.21
C GLY A 248 3.53 2.51 -18.89
N ASN A 249 3.31 3.67 -19.48
CA ASN A 249 4.12 4.85 -19.19
C ASN A 249 4.01 5.24 -17.71
N ALA A 250 5.12 5.66 -17.13
CA ALA A 250 5.15 6.16 -15.77
C ALA A 250 4.27 7.41 -15.63
N ILE A 251 3.36 7.40 -14.69
CA ILE A 251 2.55 8.56 -14.31
C ILE A 251 3.39 9.37 -13.32
N PRO A 252 3.85 10.56 -13.69
CA PRO A 252 4.62 11.41 -12.78
C PRO A 252 3.71 11.92 -11.66
N VAL A 253 4.25 11.98 -10.45
CA VAL A 253 3.51 12.43 -9.27
C VAL A 253 4.33 13.46 -8.52
N GLU A 254 3.75 14.62 -8.30
CA GLU A 254 4.33 15.62 -7.43
C GLU A 254 3.88 15.40 -5.98
N PRO A 255 4.80 15.51 -5.00
CA PRO A 255 4.44 15.31 -3.60
C PRO A 255 3.49 16.39 -3.12
N VAL A 256 2.50 16.00 -2.31
CA VAL A 256 1.50 16.90 -1.73
C VAL A 256 1.61 16.90 -0.21
N ASN A 257 1.79 18.07 0.39
CA ASN A 257 1.96 18.21 1.83
C ASN A 257 0.63 18.31 2.60
N GLY A 258 -0.41 18.92 2.00
CA GLY A 258 -1.73 19.08 2.60
C GLY A 258 -2.50 17.76 2.70
N ALA A 259 -3.02 17.40 3.90
CA ALA A 259 -3.77 16.15 4.07
C ALA A 259 -5.09 16.14 3.28
N ARG A 260 -5.80 17.28 3.24
CA ARG A 260 -7.05 17.43 2.49
C ARG A 260 -6.80 17.32 0.98
N GLU A 261 -5.87 18.12 0.48
CA GLU A 261 -5.48 18.13 -0.94
C GLU A 261 -5.00 16.74 -1.39
N ARG A 262 -4.18 16.07 -0.57
CA ARG A 262 -3.72 14.71 -0.86
C ARG A 262 -4.89 13.73 -0.97
N ARG A 263 -5.94 13.87 -0.15
CA ARG A 263 -7.12 13.00 -0.20
C ARG A 263 -7.92 13.21 -1.49
N GLU A 264 -8.07 14.46 -1.92
CA GLU A 264 -8.78 14.83 -3.15
C GLU A 264 -8.01 14.30 -4.37
N ARG A 265 -6.72 14.65 -4.50
CA ARG A 265 -5.86 14.19 -5.59
C ARG A 265 -5.64 12.67 -5.64
N ALA A 266 -5.72 11.98 -4.49
CA ALA A 266 -5.64 10.52 -4.46
C ALA A 266 -6.82 9.86 -5.16
N GLY A 267 -8.00 10.48 -5.17
CA GLY A 267 -9.15 10.01 -5.96
C GLY A 267 -8.84 10.08 -7.45
N GLU A 268 -8.50 11.26 -7.95
CA GLU A 268 -8.19 11.51 -9.37
C GLU A 268 -7.07 10.60 -9.89
N LEU A 269 -5.98 10.48 -9.12
CA LEU A 269 -4.86 9.62 -9.46
C LEU A 269 -5.25 8.13 -9.47
N THR A 270 -6.18 7.72 -8.59
CA THR A 270 -6.69 6.34 -8.56
C THR A 270 -7.52 6.04 -9.81
N ASP A 271 -8.35 6.97 -10.25
CA ASP A 271 -9.18 6.83 -11.45
C ASP A 271 -8.31 6.80 -12.71
N GLN A 272 -7.33 7.70 -12.83
CA GLN A 272 -6.33 7.66 -13.89
C GLN A 272 -5.56 6.34 -13.95
N LEU A 273 -5.21 5.80 -12.79
CA LEU A 273 -4.50 4.51 -12.70
C LEU A 273 -5.40 3.35 -13.14
N LEU A 274 -6.69 3.37 -12.80
CA LEU A 274 -7.66 2.37 -13.23
C LEU A 274 -7.81 2.36 -14.76
N GLU A 275 -7.93 3.52 -15.38
CA GLU A 275 -7.99 3.65 -16.84
C GLU A 275 -6.72 3.13 -17.50
N ALA A 276 -5.55 3.52 -16.99
CA ALA A 276 -4.26 3.10 -17.51
C ALA A 276 -4.09 1.57 -17.45
N ILE A 277 -4.42 0.92 -16.32
CA ILE A 277 -4.32 -0.54 -16.19
C ILE A 277 -5.37 -1.24 -17.08
N THR A 278 -6.59 -0.68 -17.18
CA THR A 278 -7.65 -1.24 -18.04
C THR A 278 -7.20 -1.30 -19.49
N SER A 279 -6.57 -0.25 -20.00
CA SER A 279 -6.05 -0.20 -21.37
C SER A 279 -4.93 -1.21 -21.64
N LEU A 280 -4.17 -1.61 -20.61
CA LEU A 280 -3.08 -2.57 -20.75
C LEU A 280 -3.55 -4.04 -20.70
N VAL A 281 -4.75 -4.30 -20.19
CA VAL A 281 -5.32 -5.66 -20.04
C VAL A 281 -6.23 -6.02 -21.20
N SER A 282 -6.74 -5.01 -21.93
CA SER A 282 -7.60 -5.16 -23.12
C SER A 282 -6.93 -5.82 -24.33
#